data_0ffa85aafc477ec10dba765e5477aa7d
#
_entry.id   0ffa85aafc477ec10dba765e5477aa7d
#
_cell.length_a   1.000
_cell.length_b   1.000
_cell.length_c   1.000
_cell.angle_alpha   90.00
_cell.angle_beta   90.00
_cell.angle_gamma   90.00
#
_symmetry.space_group_name_H-M   'P 1'
#
loop_
_entity.id
_entity.type
_entity.pdbx_description
1 polymer ?
#
loop_
_entity_poly.entity_id
_entity_poly.type
_entity_poly.pdbx_seq_one_letter_code
_entity_poly.pdbx_strand_id
1 'polypeptide(L)'
;MPQGSKRWIQQYDPGYEKFFPLSTDGKLANRPEVDLWGYPALIEPRDSVFVLITEANIRRGHCGSFLYNGDNRDNYQVRLGDKKLAFSGVWESPWRLLIAGSLADIAESTLVTDVSDPSKVEGTEWIKPGMVSWIYWAYNHGSQDYQIVKEYIDLAVKMKWPY
;
A
#
# COMPACT_ATOMS: atom_id res chain seq x y z
N MET A 1 -3.65 -3.41 20.65
CA MET A 1 -4.94 -3.87 20.08
C MET A 1 -5.57 -4.87 21.03
N PRO A 2 -6.90 -4.84 21.23
CA PRO A 2 -7.57 -5.83 22.07
C PRO A 2 -7.29 -7.26 21.60
N GLN A 3 -7.18 -8.19 22.54
CA GLN A 3 -7.02 -9.60 22.24
C GLN A 3 -8.24 -10.10 21.45
N GLY A 4 -8.03 -10.87 20.40
CA GLY A 4 -9.10 -11.38 19.54
C GLY A 4 -9.55 -10.44 18.42
N SER A 5 -8.94 -9.26 18.25
CA SER A 5 -9.21 -8.39 17.11
C SER A 5 -8.97 -9.11 15.78
N LYS A 6 -9.90 -8.97 14.82
CA LYS A 6 -9.69 -9.43 13.45
C LYS A 6 -8.79 -8.44 12.71
N ARG A 7 -7.99 -8.93 11.77
CA ARG A 7 -6.97 -8.12 11.10
C ARG A 7 -6.85 -8.51 9.63
N TRP A 8 -6.88 -7.51 8.77
CA TRP A 8 -6.63 -7.63 7.33
C TRP A 8 -5.41 -6.77 7.01
N ILE A 9 -4.26 -7.38 7.04
CA ILE A 9 -2.97 -6.70 6.91
C ILE A 9 -2.10 -7.50 5.97
N GLN A 10 -1.42 -6.80 5.08
CA GLN A 10 -0.45 -7.36 4.17
C GLN A 10 0.90 -7.57 4.87
N GLN A 11 1.58 -8.67 4.60
CA GLN A 11 2.97 -8.83 5.00
C GLN A 11 3.83 -7.78 4.28
N TYR A 12 4.73 -7.14 5.00
CA TYR A 12 5.70 -6.25 4.38
C TYR A 12 6.67 -7.04 3.51
N ASP A 13 6.78 -6.64 2.26
CA ASP A 13 7.74 -7.18 1.30
C ASP A 13 8.38 -6.02 0.54
N PRO A 14 9.67 -5.71 0.78
CA PRO A 14 10.34 -4.58 0.13
C PRO A 14 10.56 -4.78 -1.36
N GLY A 15 10.40 -5.99 -1.88
CA GLY A 15 10.71 -6.32 -3.27
C GLY A 15 9.51 -6.53 -4.17
N TYR A 16 8.32 -6.77 -3.62
CA TYR A 16 7.14 -7.08 -4.42
C TYR A 16 5.83 -6.95 -3.65
N GLU A 17 4.76 -6.55 -4.34
CA GLU A 17 3.41 -6.53 -3.79
C GLU A 17 2.88 -7.97 -3.63
N LYS A 18 2.85 -8.45 -2.42
CA LYS A 18 2.16 -9.69 -2.09
C LYS A 18 0.80 -9.37 -1.46
N PHE A 19 -0.24 -9.47 -2.27
CA PHE A 19 -1.61 -9.34 -1.81
C PHE A 19 -2.08 -10.66 -1.21
N PHE A 20 -1.92 -10.82 0.08
CA PHE A 20 -2.55 -11.93 0.76
C PHE A 20 -3.33 -11.40 1.97
N PRO A 21 -4.65 -11.50 1.97
CA PRO A 21 -5.34 -11.53 3.24
C PRO A 21 -4.74 -12.70 4.02
N LEU A 22 -4.13 -12.42 5.14
CA LEU A 22 -3.41 -13.43 5.93
C LEU A 22 -4.33 -14.50 6.49
N SER A 23 -5.61 -14.22 6.53
CA SER A 23 -6.67 -15.20 6.69
C SER A 23 -8.00 -14.63 6.21
N THR A 24 -8.88 -15.50 5.74
CA THR A 24 -10.24 -15.14 5.33
C THR A 24 -11.14 -14.81 6.52
N ASP A 25 -10.75 -15.16 7.73
CA ASP A 25 -11.48 -14.90 8.97
C ASP A 25 -10.95 -13.67 9.73
N GLY A 26 -10.01 -12.93 9.14
CA GLY A 26 -9.41 -11.75 9.74
C GLY A 26 -8.47 -12.03 10.92
N LYS A 27 -8.11 -13.28 11.15
CA LYS A 27 -7.10 -13.64 12.15
C LYS A 27 -5.73 -13.57 11.51
N LEU A 28 -4.72 -13.20 12.30
CA LEU A 28 -3.34 -13.40 11.86
C LEU A 28 -3.17 -14.90 11.59
N ALA A 29 -2.89 -15.26 10.34
CA ALA A 29 -2.56 -16.63 9.99
C ALA A 29 -1.45 -17.12 10.95
N ASN A 30 -1.42 -18.43 11.21
CA ASN A 30 -0.37 -19.07 11.99
C ASN A 30 0.99 -18.92 11.29
N ARG A 31 1.50 -17.70 11.25
CA ARG A 31 2.84 -17.34 10.78
C ARG A 31 3.55 -16.59 11.90
N PRO A 32 3.97 -17.31 12.96
CA PRO A 32 4.65 -16.69 14.10
C PRO A 32 5.97 -16.02 13.69
N GLU A 33 6.52 -16.43 12.54
CA GLU A 33 7.73 -15.85 11.95
C GLU A 33 7.52 -14.49 11.28
N VAL A 34 6.28 -14.11 11.00
CA VAL A 34 5.98 -12.83 10.36
C VAL A 34 5.67 -11.79 11.42
N ASP A 35 6.46 -10.75 11.48
CA ASP A 35 6.36 -9.64 12.41
C ASP A 35 6.40 -8.27 11.72
N LEU A 36 6.57 -8.25 10.40
CA LEU A 36 6.64 -7.07 9.56
C LEU A 36 5.40 -6.99 8.65
N TRP A 37 4.71 -5.83 8.69
CA TRP A 37 3.44 -5.62 8.02
C TRP A 37 3.44 -4.33 7.22
N GLY A 38 2.77 -4.35 6.08
CA GLY A 38 2.61 -3.20 5.21
C GLY A 38 1.39 -2.34 5.55
N TYR A 39 1.21 -1.31 4.76
CA TYR A 39 0.04 -0.44 4.75
C TYR A 39 -0.81 -0.67 3.49
N PRO A 40 -2.10 -0.38 3.55
CA PRO A 40 -2.89 -0.08 4.73
C PRO A 40 -3.14 -1.30 5.60
N ALA A 41 -3.32 -1.11 6.91
CA ALA A 41 -3.64 -2.16 7.85
C ALA A 41 -5.05 -1.94 8.41
N LEU A 42 -5.98 -2.83 8.08
CA LEU A 42 -7.35 -2.79 8.58
C LEU A 42 -7.53 -3.73 9.75
N ILE A 43 -8.08 -3.22 10.83
CA ILE A 43 -8.29 -3.95 12.10
C ILE A 43 -9.72 -3.76 12.54
N GLU A 44 -10.36 -4.84 12.99
CA GLU A 44 -11.65 -4.83 13.65
C GLU A 44 -11.47 -5.20 15.14
N PRO A 45 -11.26 -4.22 16.03
CA PRO A 45 -11.02 -4.48 17.45
C PRO A 45 -12.27 -4.99 18.17
N ARG A 46 -13.45 -4.73 17.66
CA ARG A 46 -14.75 -5.24 18.11
C ARG A 46 -15.74 -5.19 16.96
N ASP A 47 -16.81 -5.96 17.05
CA ASP A 47 -17.82 -6.06 15.99
C ASP A 47 -18.25 -4.71 15.42
N SER A 48 -18.17 -4.60 14.09
CA SER A 48 -18.59 -3.45 13.29
C SER A 48 -17.83 -2.14 13.57
N VAL A 49 -16.76 -2.18 14.34
CA VAL A 49 -15.87 -1.04 14.53
C VAL A 49 -14.52 -1.36 13.93
N PHE A 50 -14.11 -0.57 12.95
CA PHE A 50 -12.88 -0.75 12.21
C PHE A 50 -11.90 0.38 12.50
N VAL A 51 -10.62 0.06 12.39
CA VAL A 51 -9.52 1.03 12.45
C VAL A 51 -8.60 0.75 11.27
N LEU A 52 -8.44 1.74 10.40
CA LEU A 52 -7.46 1.71 9.33
C LEU A 52 -6.20 2.46 9.76
N ILE A 53 -5.06 1.80 9.65
CA ILE A 53 -3.75 2.42 9.87
C ILE A 53 -3.11 2.60 8.50
N THR A 54 -2.72 3.82 8.17
CA THR A 54 -2.07 4.12 6.89
C THR A 54 -1.13 5.31 6.99
N GLU A 55 -0.46 5.63 5.89
CA GLU A 55 0.38 6.81 5.73
C GLU A 55 -0.19 7.73 4.65
N ALA A 56 0.11 9.00 4.76
CA ALA A 56 -0.25 9.99 3.75
C ALA A 56 0.87 11.02 3.56
N ASN A 57 0.83 11.74 2.45
CA ASN A 57 1.79 12.78 2.09
C ASN A 57 3.24 12.29 2.07
N ILE A 58 3.47 11.12 1.47
CA ILE A 58 4.82 10.56 1.30
C ILE A 58 5.53 11.36 0.20
N ARG A 59 6.63 12.02 0.55
CA ARG A 59 7.43 12.85 -0.35
C ARG A 59 8.73 12.13 -0.72
N ARG A 60 9.40 12.64 -1.76
CA ARG A 60 10.64 12.07 -2.29
C ARG A 60 11.77 11.90 -1.24
N GLY A 61 11.82 12.69 -0.21
CA GLY A 61 12.82 12.60 0.86
C GLY A 61 12.51 11.61 1.97
N HIS A 62 11.37 10.90 1.88
CA HIS A 62 10.96 9.95 2.89
C HIS A 62 11.39 8.54 2.50
N CYS A 63 11.95 7.79 3.44
CA CYS A 63 12.07 6.35 3.29
C CYS A 63 10.73 5.66 3.55
N GLY A 64 10.52 4.48 2.98
CA GLY A 64 9.39 3.63 3.30
C GLY A 64 9.35 3.29 4.78
N SER A 65 8.16 3.04 5.30
CA SER A 65 7.98 2.51 6.64
C SER A 65 7.09 1.28 6.64
N PHE A 66 7.06 0.58 7.74
CA PHE A 66 6.25 -0.62 7.94
C PHE A 66 5.82 -0.74 9.41
N LEU A 67 4.85 -1.59 9.66
CA LEU A 67 4.42 -1.92 10.99
C LEU A 67 5.18 -3.15 11.50
N TYR A 68 5.56 -3.12 12.77
CA TYR A 68 6.25 -4.20 13.47
C TYR A 68 5.48 -4.58 14.74
N ASN A 69 5.33 -5.86 14.99
CA ASN A 69 4.68 -6.37 16.20
C ASN A 69 5.37 -7.61 16.81
N GLY A 70 6.65 -7.80 16.51
CA GLY A 70 7.40 -8.97 16.98
C GLY A 70 7.54 -9.06 18.50
N ASP A 71 7.64 -7.91 19.18
CA ASP A 71 7.81 -7.85 20.63
C ASP A 71 6.47 -8.13 21.38
N ASN A 72 5.37 -7.68 20.80
CA ASN A 72 4.02 -7.91 21.34
C ASN A 72 3.02 -7.89 20.18
N ARG A 73 2.35 -9.02 19.95
CA ARG A 73 1.42 -9.22 18.84
C ARG A 73 0.23 -8.25 18.82
N ASP A 74 -0.10 -7.67 19.95
CA ASP A 74 -1.20 -6.71 20.08
C ASP A 74 -0.77 -5.24 19.92
N ASN A 75 0.53 -4.99 19.85
CA ASN A 75 1.08 -3.65 19.68
C ASN A 75 1.79 -3.51 18.33
N TYR A 76 1.48 -2.45 17.62
CA TYR A 76 2.16 -2.10 16.38
C TYR A 76 3.09 -0.91 16.62
N GLN A 77 4.31 -1.04 16.14
CA GLN A 77 5.32 0.02 16.10
C GLN A 77 5.57 0.39 14.64
N VAL A 78 5.67 1.67 14.35
CA VAL A 78 6.15 2.12 13.03
C VAL A 78 7.66 2.02 13.02
N ARG A 79 8.20 1.29 12.04
CA ARG A 79 9.64 1.22 11.79
C ARG A 79 9.93 1.72 10.38
N LEU A 80 11.09 2.32 10.21
CA LEU A 80 11.55 2.83 8.93
C LEU A 80 12.32 1.74 8.19
N GLY A 81 12.18 1.70 6.86
CA GLY A 81 12.88 0.74 6.00
C GLY A 81 14.39 0.95 6.01
N ASP A 82 14.83 2.20 6.09
CA ASP A 82 16.26 2.53 6.14
C ASP A 82 16.79 2.45 7.56
N LYS A 83 17.89 1.75 7.73
CA LYS A 83 18.58 1.64 9.02
C LYS A 83 19.25 2.96 9.45
N LYS A 84 19.60 3.81 8.49
CA LYS A 84 20.22 5.12 8.73
C LYS A 84 19.53 6.14 7.83
N LEU A 85 18.91 7.13 8.44
CA LEU A 85 18.38 8.28 7.71
C LEU A 85 19.51 9.29 7.53
N ALA A 86 19.72 9.69 6.27
CA ALA A 86 20.64 10.76 5.93
C ALA A 86 19.82 11.98 5.47
N PHE A 87 19.75 13.00 6.30
CA PHE A 87 19.10 14.27 5.96
C PHE A 87 19.91 15.43 6.51
N SER A 88 19.76 16.59 5.90
CA SER A 88 20.32 17.86 6.40
C SER A 88 19.19 18.84 6.65
N GLY A 89 19.24 19.53 7.78
CA GLY A 89 18.21 20.50 8.16
C GLY A 89 16.99 19.87 8.86
N VAL A 90 15.84 20.51 8.73
CA VAL A 90 14.60 20.04 9.33
C VAL A 90 14.04 18.89 8.50
N TRP A 91 13.65 17.82 9.15
CA TRP A 91 13.01 16.67 8.55
C TRP A 91 11.61 16.49 9.13
N GLU A 92 10.64 16.31 8.25
CA GLU A 92 9.25 16.01 8.60
C GLU A 92 8.94 14.58 8.19
N SER A 93 8.25 13.83 9.05
CA SER A 93 7.76 12.50 8.69
C SER A 93 6.50 12.60 7.83
N PRO A 94 6.17 11.56 7.03
CA PRO A 94 4.83 11.42 6.50
C PRO A 94 3.78 11.41 7.62
N TRP A 95 2.55 11.75 7.30
CA TRP A 95 1.44 11.59 8.23
C TRP A 95 1.22 10.10 8.53
N ARG A 96 0.98 9.79 9.80
CA ARG A 96 0.47 8.49 10.25
C ARG A 96 -0.99 8.67 10.60
N LEU A 97 -1.86 7.98 9.86
CA LEU A 97 -3.30 8.14 9.98
C LEU A 97 -3.92 6.94 10.67
N LEU A 98 -4.85 7.23 11.56
CA LEU A 98 -5.74 6.27 12.20
C LEU A 98 -7.17 6.71 11.88
N ILE A 99 -7.83 5.96 11.00
CA ILE A 99 -9.22 6.23 10.62
C ILE A 99 -10.08 5.19 11.31
N ALA A 100 -11.00 5.62 12.17
CA ALA A 100 -11.84 4.73 12.96
C ALA A 100 -13.33 4.99 12.68
N GLY A 101 -14.09 3.92 12.47
CA GLY A 101 -15.53 4.00 12.19
C GLY A 101 -16.09 2.68 11.73
N SER A 102 -17.25 2.71 11.08
CA SER A 102 -17.77 1.57 10.31
C SER A 102 -16.90 1.32 9.07
N LEU A 103 -17.10 0.20 8.41
CA LEU A 103 -16.39 -0.07 7.15
C LEU A 103 -16.74 0.96 6.06
N ALA A 104 -17.98 1.46 6.05
CA ALA A 104 -18.41 2.50 5.14
C ALA A 104 -17.66 3.83 5.42
N ASP A 105 -17.56 4.25 6.68
CA ASP A 105 -16.84 5.47 7.07
C ASP A 105 -15.38 5.41 6.62
N ILE A 106 -14.75 4.23 6.72
CA ILE A 106 -13.36 4.05 6.26
C ILE A 106 -13.26 4.10 4.74
N ALA A 107 -14.19 3.44 4.04
CA ALA A 107 -14.18 3.39 2.58
C ALA A 107 -14.47 4.75 1.93
N GLU A 108 -15.29 5.59 2.57
CA GLU A 108 -15.66 6.91 2.10
C GLU A 108 -14.72 8.02 2.60
N SER A 109 -13.77 7.69 3.48
CA SER A 109 -12.87 8.68 4.08
C SER A 109 -11.92 9.29 3.04
N THR A 110 -11.89 10.61 2.98
CA THR A 110 -10.96 11.40 2.16
C THR A 110 -9.71 11.85 2.93
N LEU A 111 -9.56 11.43 4.19
CA LEU A 111 -8.51 11.94 5.08
C LEU A 111 -7.10 11.81 4.50
N VAL A 112 -6.81 10.73 3.76
CA VAL A 112 -5.49 10.54 3.13
C VAL A 112 -5.19 11.64 2.11
N THR A 113 -6.18 12.03 1.31
CA THR A 113 -6.04 13.12 0.33
C THR A 113 -6.09 14.49 0.98
N ASP A 114 -6.90 14.65 2.03
CA ASP A 114 -7.09 15.96 2.71
C ASP A 114 -5.82 16.45 3.40
N VAL A 115 -4.99 15.53 3.93
CA VAL A 115 -3.72 15.86 4.58
C VAL A 115 -2.51 15.77 3.65
N SER A 116 -2.73 15.46 2.37
CA SER A 116 -1.68 15.37 1.37
C SER A 116 -1.55 16.69 0.61
N ASP A 117 -0.35 16.97 0.13
CA ASP A 117 -0.11 18.09 -0.78
C ASP A 117 -1.02 17.93 -2.01
N PRO A 118 -1.54 19.02 -2.56
CA PRO A 118 -2.32 18.97 -3.79
C PRO A 118 -1.47 18.43 -4.96
N SER A 119 -2.12 17.78 -5.90
CA SER A 119 -1.47 17.30 -7.12
C SER A 119 -0.78 18.47 -7.83
N LYS A 120 0.46 18.23 -8.25
CA LYS A 120 1.24 19.15 -9.11
C LYS A 120 1.12 18.80 -10.59
N VAL A 121 0.38 17.75 -10.91
CA VAL A 121 0.14 17.33 -12.29
C VAL A 121 -1.02 18.12 -12.85
N GLU A 122 -0.74 18.87 -13.90
CA GLU A 122 -1.74 19.61 -14.67
C GLU A 122 -2.15 18.81 -15.90
N GLY A 123 -3.33 19.08 -16.45
CA GLY A 123 -3.79 18.45 -17.67
C GLY A 123 -4.02 16.95 -17.53
N THR A 124 -4.87 16.56 -16.60
CA THR A 124 -5.14 15.13 -16.29
C THR A 124 -6.28 14.53 -17.11
N GLU A 125 -6.81 15.24 -18.10
CA GLU A 125 -7.97 14.82 -18.91
C GLU A 125 -7.69 13.57 -19.77
N TRP A 126 -6.43 13.26 -19.98
CA TRP A 126 -5.99 12.05 -20.69
C TRP A 126 -6.07 10.79 -19.81
N ILE A 127 -6.11 10.95 -18.48
CA ILE A 127 -6.20 9.82 -17.53
C ILE A 127 -7.65 9.33 -17.53
N LYS A 128 -7.90 8.18 -18.13
CA LYS A 128 -9.23 7.57 -18.23
C LYS A 128 -9.16 6.11 -17.80
N PRO A 129 -10.21 5.57 -17.17
CA PRO A 129 -10.31 4.14 -16.97
C PRO A 129 -10.23 3.38 -18.29
N GLY A 130 -9.52 2.27 -18.33
CA GLY A 130 -9.41 1.50 -19.55
C GLY A 130 -8.57 0.24 -19.40
N MET A 131 -8.56 -0.55 -20.47
CA MET A 131 -7.69 -1.72 -20.56
C MET A 131 -6.26 -1.29 -20.80
N VAL A 132 -5.33 -2.03 -20.20
CA VAL A 132 -3.89 -1.83 -20.35
C VAL A 132 -3.24 -3.09 -20.89
N SER A 133 -2.25 -2.90 -21.77
CA SER A 133 -1.38 -3.98 -22.22
C SER A 133 -0.26 -4.18 -21.20
N TRP A 134 -0.28 -5.31 -20.50
CA TRP A 134 0.65 -5.57 -19.39
C TRP A 134 1.61 -6.72 -19.71
N ILE A 135 2.88 -6.41 -19.88
CA ILE A 135 3.91 -7.35 -20.32
C ILE A 135 4.51 -8.19 -19.19
N TYR A 136 4.60 -7.64 -17.98
CA TYR A 136 5.49 -8.17 -16.93
C TYR A 136 5.12 -9.58 -16.47
N TRP A 137 3.83 -9.89 -16.35
CA TRP A 137 3.40 -11.22 -15.88
C TRP A 137 3.53 -12.32 -16.93
N ALA A 138 3.41 -11.98 -18.19
CA ALA A 138 3.54 -12.96 -19.28
C ALA A 138 5.01 -13.28 -19.59
N TYR A 139 5.85 -12.26 -19.53
CA TYR A 139 7.28 -12.36 -19.85
C TYR A 139 8.08 -11.72 -18.72
N ASN A 140 8.44 -12.52 -17.72
CA ASN A 140 9.27 -12.06 -16.61
C ASN A 140 10.51 -11.33 -17.16
N HIS A 141 10.66 -10.03 -16.86
CA HIS A 141 11.68 -9.14 -17.42
C HIS A 141 11.58 -8.83 -18.93
N GLY A 142 10.53 -9.25 -19.62
CA GLY A 142 10.30 -8.93 -21.03
C GLY A 142 10.20 -7.43 -21.33
N SER A 143 9.90 -6.61 -20.32
CA SER A 143 9.91 -5.15 -20.42
C SER A 143 11.28 -4.54 -20.73
N GLN A 144 12.36 -5.33 -20.70
CA GLN A 144 13.71 -4.92 -21.09
C GLN A 144 13.99 -5.24 -22.57
N ASP A 145 13.13 -6.01 -23.24
CA ASP A 145 13.26 -6.35 -24.65
C ASP A 145 12.38 -5.41 -25.50
N TYR A 146 13.03 -4.61 -26.31
CA TYR A 146 12.35 -3.62 -27.16
C TYR A 146 11.34 -4.26 -28.12
N GLN A 147 11.65 -5.42 -28.70
CA GLN A 147 10.75 -6.08 -29.65
C GLN A 147 9.47 -6.56 -28.97
N ILE A 148 9.60 -7.16 -27.80
CA ILE A 148 8.45 -7.60 -27.01
C ILE A 148 7.61 -6.39 -26.57
N VAL A 149 8.24 -5.32 -26.09
CA VAL A 149 7.53 -4.08 -25.74
C VAL A 149 6.74 -3.53 -26.92
N LYS A 150 7.36 -3.52 -28.11
CA LYS A 150 6.70 -3.06 -29.34
C LYS A 150 5.49 -3.92 -29.71
N GLU A 151 5.58 -5.25 -29.60
CA GLU A 151 4.46 -6.15 -29.88
C GLU A 151 3.26 -5.89 -28.96
N TYR A 152 3.53 -5.59 -27.69
CA TYR A 152 2.48 -5.22 -26.71
C TYR A 152 1.85 -3.86 -27.03
N ILE A 153 2.63 -2.89 -27.47
CA ILE A 153 2.12 -1.59 -27.96
C ILE A 153 1.25 -1.79 -29.21
N ASP A 154 1.73 -2.55 -30.18
CA ASP A 154 1.00 -2.85 -31.41
C ASP A 154 -0.33 -3.59 -31.12
N LEU A 155 -0.33 -4.49 -30.13
CA LEU A 155 -1.54 -5.15 -29.63
C LEU A 155 -2.52 -4.14 -29.03
N ALA A 156 -2.06 -3.25 -28.15
CA ALA A 156 -2.90 -2.23 -27.54
C ALA A 156 -3.55 -1.32 -28.62
N VAL A 157 -2.77 -0.90 -29.61
CA VAL A 157 -3.27 -0.11 -30.75
C VAL A 157 -4.32 -0.88 -31.54
N LYS A 158 -4.07 -2.14 -31.90
CA LYS A 158 -5.00 -3.01 -32.62
C LYS A 158 -6.32 -3.21 -31.86
N MET A 159 -6.23 -3.36 -30.56
CA MET A 159 -7.39 -3.56 -29.66
C MET A 159 -8.07 -2.25 -29.25
N LYS A 160 -7.52 -1.10 -29.64
CA LYS A 160 -7.98 0.23 -29.24
C LYS A 160 -8.00 0.41 -27.71
N TRP A 161 -7.04 -0.17 -27.02
CA TRP A 161 -6.85 0.04 -25.60
C TRP A 161 -6.12 1.38 -25.38
N PRO A 162 -6.52 2.15 -24.36
CA PRO A 162 -5.92 3.46 -24.12
C PRO A 162 -4.48 3.40 -23.58
N TYR A 163 -4.07 2.26 -23.04
CA TYR A 163 -2.75 2.07 -22.41
C TYR A 163 -2.09 0.75 -22.81
#